data_8ce84bf68d46146550c2147cca828ef9
#
_entry.id   8ce84bf68d46146550c2147cca828ef9
#
_cell.length_a   1.000
_cell.length_b   1.000
_cell.length_c   1.000
_cell.angle_alpha   90.00
_cell.angle_beta   90.00
_cell.angle_gamma   90.00
#
_symmetry.space_group_name_H-M   'P 1'
#
loop_
_entity.id
_entity.type
_entity.pdbx_description
1 polymer ?
#
loop_
_entity_poly.entity_id
_entity_poly.type
_entity_poly.pdbx_seq_one_letter_code
_entity_poly.pdbx_strand_id
1 'polypeptide(L)'
;MQARHSGMIINVSSIGAVRGALGNGYYSAAKGALELASEALAKETAHLGIRVMLVEPGAFRTAFYDSELKESEMRILDYDALAQYYRKQTVRHDQLGDPAKGGAIIVDTALRQDAPLRLILGSDALQAAQMTLQGRLDELRTRQEISKRSDHEDH
;
A
#
# COMPACT_ATOMS: atom_id res chain seq x y z
N MET A 1 1.48 -25.80 -0.84
CA MET A 1 0.39 -25.22 -1.66
C MET A 1 0.38 -25.83 -3.06
N GLN A 2 1.47 -25.83 -3.81
CA GLN A 2 1.53 -26.40 -5.18
C GLN A 2 0.98 -27.81 -5.28
N ALA A 3 1.49 -28.78 -4.51
CA ALA A 3 1.04 -30.17 -4.55
C ALA A 3 -0.46 -30.39 -4.22
N ARG A 4 -1.08 -29.44 -3.50
CA ARG A 4 -2.51 -29.51 -3.14
C ARG A 4 -3.40 -28.68 -4.07
N HIS A 5 -2.81 -27.93 -4.99
CA HIS A 5 -3.51 -26.97 -5.84
C HIS A 5 -4.46 -26.05 -5.06
N SER A 6 -4.04 -25.63 -3.88
CA SER A 6 -4.82 -24.72 -3.03
C SER A 6 -3.93 -23.99 -2.02
N GLY A 7 -4.30 -22.78 -1.69
CA GLY A 7 -3.66 -21.97 -0.67
C GLY A 7 -3.98 -20.48 -0.81
N MET A 8 -3.62 -19.74 0.24
CA MET A 8 -3.71 -18.29 0.27
C MET A 8 -2.39 -17.73 0.80
N ILE A 9 -1.83 -16.77 0.09
CA ILE A 9 -0.69 -15.96 0.54
C ILE A 9 -1.24 -14.58 0.86
N ILE A 10 -1.00 -14.10 2.09
CA ILE A 10 -1.44 -12.79 2.54
C ILE A 10 -0.21 -11.96 2.84
N ASN A 11 0.01 -10.92 2.05
CA ASN A 11 1.10 -9.97 2.24
C ASN A 11 0.57 -8.68 2.84
N VAL A 12 1.12 -8.28 3.99
CA VAL A 12 0.74 -7.02 4.65
C VAL A 12 1.57 -5.88 4.06
N SER A 13 0.94 -5.10 3.22
CA SER A 13 1.46 -3.90 2.60
C SER A 13 1.11 -2.64 3.44
N SER A 14 0.74 -1.57 2.82
CA SER A 14 0.34 -0.30 3.45
C SER A 14 -0.31 0.62 2.42
N ILE A 15 -1.14 1.56 2.87
CA ILE A 15 -1.53 2.71 2.04
C ILE A 15 -0.31 3.49 1.51
N GLY A 16 0.83 3.37 2.18
CA GLY A 16 2.11 3.92 1.73
C GLY A 16 2.63 3.35 0.40
N ALA A 17 2.14 2.18 -0.04
CA ALA A 17 2.43 1.63 -1.36
C ALA A 17 1.63 2.31 -2.48
N VAL A 18 0.44 2.79 -2.17
CA VAL A 18 -0.45 3.47 -3.12
C VAL A 18 -0.03 4.93 -3.30
N ARG A 19 0.42 5.58 -2.22
CA ARG A 19 0.84 6.99 -2.24
C ARG A 19 2.18 7.18 -1.56
N GLY A 20 3.05 8.00 -2.14
CA GLY A 20 4.20 8.55 -1.43
C GLY A 20 3.75 9.57 -0.38
N ALA A 21 4.34 9.51 0.80
CA ALA A 21 4.14 10.50 1.85
C ALA A 21 5.47 11.14 2.25
N LEU A 22 5.40 12.37 2.76
CA LEU A 22 6.57 13.10 3.23
C LEU A 22 7.31 12.28 4.29
N GLY A 23 8.62 12.15 4.16
CA GLY A 23 9.46 11.37 5.07
C GLY A 23 9.41 9.84 4.89
N ASN A 24 8.50 9.32 4.09
CA ASN A 24 8.26 7.88 3.94
C ASN A 24 8.76 7.27 2.61
N GLY A 25 9.64 7.96 1.87
CA GLY A 25 10.04 7.54 0.53
C GLY A 25 10.53 6.10 0.44
N TYR A 26 11.48 5.69 1.28
CA TYR A 26 12.01 4.33 1.30
C TYR A 26 10.99 3.28 1.76
N TYR A 27 10.18 3.63 2.76
CA TYR A 27 9.09 2.77 3.20
C TYR A 27 8.06 2.55 2.08
N SER A 28 7.65 3.62 1.42
CA SER A 28 6.73 3.57 0.28
C SER A 28 7.32 2.76 -0.88
N ALA A 29 8.61 2.90 -1.17
CA ALA A 29 9.30 2.12 -2.19
C ALA A 29 9.29 0.62 -1.87
N ALA A 30 9.62 0.25 -0.62
CA ALA A 30 9.61 -1.14 -0.18
C ALA A 30 8.20 -1.77 -0.25
N LYS A 31 7.17 -1.02 0.20
CA LYS A 31 5.79 -1.50 0.15
C LYS A 31 5.24 -1.51 -1.29
N GLY A 32 5.61 -0.56 -2.14
CA GLY A 32 5.29 -0.57 -3.57
C GLY A 32 5.93 -1.74 -4.31
N ALA A 33 7.18 -2.10 -3.98
CA ALA A 33 7.82 -3.29 -4.51
C ALA A 33 7.07 -4.57 -4.11
N LEU A 34 6.62 -4.68 -2.84
CA LEU A 34 5.81 -5.79 -2.37
C LEU A 34 4.48 -5.90 -3.12
N GLU A 35 3.83 -4.76 -3.42
CA GLU A 35 2.58 -4.74 -4.20
C GLU A 35 2.77 -5.36 -5.59
N LEU A 36 3.72 -4.85 -6.35
CA LEU A 36 3.96 -5.31 -7.72
C LEU A 36 4.45 -6.76 -7.77
N ALA A 37 5.32 -7.17 -6.83
CA ALA A 37 5.76 -8.56 -6.71
C ALA A 37 4.59 -9.50 -6.39
N SER A 38 3.68 -9.07 -5.50
CA SER A 38 2.50 -9.87 -5.13
C SER A 38 1.48 -9.94 -6.27
N GLU A 39 1.32 -8.87 -7.03
CA GLU A 39 0.47 -8.86 -8.22
C GLU A 39 0.98 -9.82 -9.30
N ALA A 40 2.30 -9.83 -9.54
CA ALA A 40 2.93 -10.79 -10.44
C ALA A 40 2.73 -12.23 -9.94
N LEU A 41 3.01 -12.48 -8.66
CA LEU A 41 2.83 -13.78 -8.03
C LEU A 41 1.39 -14.29 -8.14
N ALA A 42 0.39 -13.42 -7.96
CA ALA A 42 -1.02 -13.80 -8.11
C ALA A 42 -1.32 -14.31 -9.52
N LYS A 43 -0.79 -13.66 -10.54
CA LYS A 43 -0.95 -14.08 -11.96
C LYS A 43 -0.21 -15.40 -12.24
N GLU A 44 1.00 -15.53 -11.72
CA GLU A 44 1.85 -16.73 -11.91
C GLU A 44 1.29 -17.97 -11.22
N THR A 45 0.60 -17.81 -10.09
CA THR A 45 0.12 -18.94 -9.27
C THR A 45 -1.36 -19.25 -9.43
N ALA A 46 -2.11 -18.44 -10.19
CA ALA A 46 -3.54 -18.62 -10.38
C ALA A 46 -3.92 -20.04 -10.91
N HIS A 47 -3.16 -20.55 -11.88
CA HIS A 47 -3.36 -21.88 -12.48
C HIS A 47 -3.11 -23.03 -11.47
N LEU A 48 -2.45 -22.76 -10.36
CA LEU A 48 -2.19 -23.70 -9.26
C LEU A 48 -3.24 -23.60 -8.15
N GLY A 49 -4.30 -22.82 -8.31
CA GLY A 49 -5.29 -22.60 -7.28
C GLY A 49 -4.75 -21.89 -6.03
N ILE A 50 -3.60 -21.22 -6.13
CA ILE A 50 -3.01 -20.43 -5.05
C ILE A 50 -3.44 -19.00 -5.22
N ARG A 51 -4.10 -18.46 -4.22
CA ARG A 51 -4.57 -17.07 -4.19
C ARG A 51 -3.58 -16.18 -3.46
N VAL A 52 -3.53 -14.91 -3.84
CA VAL A 52 -2.72 -13.89 -3.17
C VAL A 52 -3.64 -12.73 -2.77
N MET A 53 -3.47 -12.24 -1.56
CA MET A 53 -4.15 -11.06 -1.07
C MET A 53 -3.14 -10.09 -0.47
N LEU A 54 -3.21 -8.84 -0.90
CA LEU A 54 -2.50 -7.70 -0.34
C LEU A 54 -3.40 -7.00 0.65
N VAL A 55 -2.90 -6.73 1.85
CA VAL A 55 -3.59 -5.93 2.86
C VAL A 55 -2.92 -4.58 2.91
N GLU A 56 -3.68 -3.52 2.69
CA GLU A 56 -3.22 -2.13 2.63
C GLU A 56 -3.81 -1.31 3.81
N PRO A 57 -3.23 -1.44 5.02
CA PRO A 57 -3.73 -0.72 6.18
C PRO A 57 -3.42 0.78 6.10
N GLY A 58 -4.31 1.60 6.66
CA GLY A 58 -4.04 2.95 7.09
C GLY A 58 -3.35 3.01 8.45
N ALA A 59 -3.69 4.01 9.25
CA ALA A 59 -3.13 4.18 10.58
C ALA A 59 -3.87 3.33 11.61
N PHE A 60 -3.19 2.32 12.15
CA PHE A 60 -3.68 1.42 13.19
C PHE A 60 -2.96 1.66 14.51
N ARG A 61 -3.66 1.50 15.64
CA ARG A 61 -3.09 1.61 16.99
C ARG A 61 -2.24 0.39 17.31
N THR A 62 -0.96 0.46 16.96
CA THR A 62 0.04 -0.59 17.16
C THR A 62 1.33 0.03 17.68
N ALA A 63 2.27 -0.78 18.14
CA ALA A 63 3.61 -0.36 18.54
C ALA A 63 4.44 0.27 17.40
N PHE A 64 3.96 0.22 16.16
CA PHE A 64 4.68 0.78 15.00
C PHE A 64 5.02 2.27 15.19
N TYR A 65 4.09 3.06 15.72
CA TYR A 65 4.30 4.49 15.94
C TYR A 65 5.02 4.82 17.25
N ASP A 66 5.10 3.87 18.18
CA ASP A 66 5.68 4.08 19.51
C ASP A 66 7.16 3.70 19.56
N SER A 67 7.53 2.51 19.08
CA SER A 67 8.87 1.94 19.27
C SER A 67 9.56 1.48 17.99
N GLU A 68 8.81 1.20 16.93
CA GLU A 68 9.35 0.60 15.70
C GLU A 68 9.75 1.64 14.64
N LEU A 69 9.25 2.88 14.76
CA LEU A 69 9.59 3.95 13.85
C LEU A 69 10.96 4.53 14.20
N LYS A 70 11.98 4.13 13.45
CA LYS A 70 13.34 4.65 13.62
C LYS A 70 13.55 5.91 12.77
N GLU A 71 14.07 6.95 13.39
CA GLU A 71 14.48 8.16 12.69
C GLU A 71 15.97 8.10 12.33
N SER A 72 16.35 8.81 11.25
CA SER A 72 17.76 8.98 10.90
C SER A 72 18.46 9.87 11.93
N GLU A 73 19.64 9.46 12.36
CA GLU A 73 20.52 10.25 13.24
C GLU A 73 21.13 11.45 12.50
N MET A 74 21.30 11.34 11.18
CA MET A 74 21.84 12.43 10.35
C MET A 74 20.79 13.53 10.15
N ARG A 75 21.17 14.75 10.52
CA ARG A 75 20.35 15.95 10.29
C ARG A 75 20.92 16.75 9.12
N ILE A 76 20.03 17.07 8.19
CA ILE A 76 20.31 18.05 7.13
C ILE A 76 19.43 19.27 7.46
N LEU A 77 20.05 20.39 7.77
CA LEU A 77 19.37 21.61 8.28
C LEU A 77 18.21 22.06 7.40
N ASP A 78 18.36 21.97 6.09
CA ASP A 78 17.33 22.37 5.12
C ASP A 78 16.03 21.53 5.24
N TYR A 79 16.10 20.35 5.87
CA TYR A 79 14.94 19.47 6.08
C TYR A 79 14.39 19.50 7.51
N ASP A 80 14.98 20.25 8.44
CA ASP A 80 14.59 20.26 9.85
C ASP A 80 13.10 20.64 10.04
N ALA A 81 12.61 21.63 9.31
CA ALA A 81 11.20 22.05 9.38
C ALA A 81 10.25 20.94 8.93
N LEU A 82 10.60 20.22 7.86
CA LEU A 82 9.84 19.09 7.33
C LEU A 82 9.87 17.89 8.29
N ALA A 83 11.04 17.60 8.89
CA ALA A 83 11.18 16.56 9.88
C ALA A 83 10.34 16.83 11.13
N GLN A 84 10.32 18.06 11.63
CA GLN A 84 9.46 18.47 12.74
C GLN A 84 7.96 18.34 12.40
N TYR A 85 7.57 18.74 11.21
CA TYR A 85 6.19 18.57 10.74
C TYR A 85 5.79 17.10 10.71
N TYR A 86 6.65 16.24 10.15
CA TYR A 86 6.41 14.79 10.08
C TYR A 86 6.26 14.17 11.48
N ARG A 87 7.16 14.51 12.42
CA ARG A 87 7.10 14.04 13.81
C ARG A 87 5.77 14.39 14.48
N LYS A 88 5.30 15.63 14.31
CA LYS A 88 4.01 16.06 14.85
C LYS A 88 2.82 15.27 14.30
N GLN A 89 2.93 14.75 13.08
CA GLN A 89 1.87 13.94 12.46
C GLN A 89 1.91 12.47 12.91
N THR A 90 3.10 11.93 13.23
CA THR A 90 3.28 10.50 13.56
C THR A 90 3.09 10.19 15.04
N VAL A 91 3.36 11.11 15.94
CA VAL A 91 3.28 10.92 17.40
C VAL A 91 1.82 10.99 17.94
N ARG A 92 0.83 11.12 17.07
CA ARG A 92 -0.57 11.17 17.52
C ARG A 92 -1.07 9.78 17.86
N HIS A 93 -1.59 9.59 19.08
CA HIS A 93 -2.30 8.38 19.52
C HIS A 93 -3.78 8.35 19.07
N ASP A 94 -4.11 9.07 18.00
CA ASP A 94 -5.47 9.21 17.46
C ASP A 94 -5.73 8.36 16.21
N GLN A 95 -4.88 7.32 15.98
CA GLN A 95 -5.08 6.40 14.86
C GLN A 95 -6.47 5.75 14.96
N LEU A 96 -7.19 5.73 13.84
CA LEU A 96 -8.56 5.22 13.76
C LEU A 96 -8.64 3.69 13.76
N GLY A 97 -7.61 3.02 13.25
CA GLY A 97 -7.62 1.58 13.05
C GLY A 97 -7.48 0.79 14.36
N ASP A 98 -8.37 -0.19 14.53
CA ASP A 98 -8.34 -1.18 15.59
C ASP A 98 -7.69 -2.48 15.07
N PRO A 99 -6.52 -2.88 15.60
CA PRO A 99 -5.81 -4.07 15.13
C PRO A 99 -6.61 -5.37 15.26
N ALA A 100 -7.42 -5.52 16.29
CA ALA A 100 -8.22 -6.72 16.49
C ALA A 100 -9.33 -6.83 15.43
N LYS A 101 -10.01 -5.73 15.14
CA LYS A 101 -11.01 -5.66 14.08
C LYS A 101 -10.35 -5.87 12.70
N GLY A 102 -9.20 -5.23 12.47
CA GLY A 102 -8.45 -5.41 11.22
C GLY A 102 -8.06 -6.87 11.00
N GLY A 103 -7.55 -7.54 12.03
CA GLY A 103 -7.21 -8.96 11.97
C GLY A 103 -8.41 -9.85 11.65
N ALA A 104 -9.55 -9.62 12.29
CA ALA A 104 -10.79 -10.36 12.01
C ALA A 104 -11.24 -10.18 10.55
N ILE A 105 -11.25 -8.94 10.04
CA ILE A 105 -11.62 -8.65 8.65
C ILE A 105 -10.67 -9.36 7.65
N ILE A 106 -9.36 -9.39 7.94
CA ILE A 106 -8.38 -10.08 7.08
C ILE A 106 -8.72 -11.57 6.99
N VAL A 107 -8.97 -12.22 8.14
CA VAL A 107 -9.28 -13.64 8.18
C VAL A 107 -10.60 -13.93 7.46
N ASP A 108 -11.65 -13.20 7.78
CA ASP A 108 -12.97 -13.39 7.15
C ASP A 108 -12.91 -13.21 5.64
N THR A 109 -12.18 -12.17 5.17
CA THR A 109 -12.02 -11.93 3.75
C THR A 109 -11.20 -13.01 3.06
N ALA A 110 -10.12 -13.48 3.69
CA ALA A 110 -9.25 -14.53 3.13
C ALA A 110 -9.97 -15.87 2.95
N LEU A 111 -10.93 -16.17 3.82
CA LEU A 111 -11.73 -17.40 3.77
C LEU A 111 -12.80 -17.39 2.66
N ARG A 112 -13.14 -16.22 2.11
CA ARG A 112 -14.12 -16.10 1.02
C ARG A 112 -13.53 -16.62 -0.30
N GLN A 113 -14.38 -17.16 -1.15
CA GLN A 113 -13.97 -17.57 -2.51
C GLN A 113 -13.66 -16.36 -3.41
N ASP A 114 -14.36 -15.25 -3.20
CA ASP A 114 -14.23 -13.99 -3.92
C ASP A 114 -13.26 -13.00 -3.25
N ALA A 115 -12.32 -13.48 -2.44
CA ALA A 115 -11.32 -12.64 -1.79
C ALA A 115 -10.56 -11.77 -2.82
N PRO A 116 -10.51 -10.45 -2.64
CA PRO A 116 -9.87 -9.55 -3.58
C PRO A 116 -8.35 -9.69 -3.56
N LEU A 117 -7.69 -9.26 -4.63
CA LEU A 117 -6.23 -9.12 -4.62
C LEU A 117 -5.77 -8.04 -3.62
N ARG A 118 -6.52 -6.94 -3.50
CA ARG A 118 -6.21 -5.82 -2.59
C ARG A 118 -7.34 -5.59 -1.61
N LEU A 119 -6.99 -5.53 -0.33
CA LEU A 119 -7.88 -5.24 0.79
C LEU A 119 -7.36 -4.00 1.52
N ILE A 120 -8.01 -2.86 1.27
CA ILE A 120 -7.72 -1.61 1.98
C ILE A 120 -8.43 -1.65 3.33
N LEU A 121 -7.70 -1.31 4.41
CA LEU A 121 -8.25 -1.26 5.77
C LEU A 121 -8.08 0.12 6.39
N GLY A 122 -9.18 0.66 6.86
CA GLY A 122 -9.29 1.98 7.47
C GLY A 122 -9.92 3.02 6.54
N SER A 123 -10.76 3.89 7.09
CA SER A 123 -11.41 4.97 6.32
C SER A 123 -10.41 6.00 5.81
N ASP A 124 -9.35 6.26 6.57
CA ASP A 124 -8.22 7.10 6.18
C ASP A 124 -7.47 6.56 4.97
N ALA A 125 -7.18 5.25 4.97
CA ALA A 125 -6.54 4.58 3.84
C ALA A 125 -7.44 4.57 2.61
N LEU A 126 -8.72 4.26 2.79
CA LEU A 126 -9.69 4.25 1.69
C LEU A 126 -9.78 5.63 1.01
N GLN A 127 -9.93 6.69 1.80
CA GLN A 127 -9.97 8.05 1.29
C GLN A 127 -8.67 8.44 0.57
N ALA A 128 -7.51 8.13 1.16
CA ALA A 128 -6.22 8.42 0.58
C ALA A 128 -5.99 7.68 -0.74
N ALA A 129 -6.38 6.39 -0.82
CA ALA A 129 -6.30 5.59 -2.03
C ALA A 129 -7.19 6.18 -3.13
N GLN A 130 -8.44 6.48 -2.84
CA GLN A 130 -9.39 7.07 -3.80
C GLN A 130 -8.84 8.38 -4.39
N MET A 131 -8.39 9.30 -3.54
CA MET A 131 -7.83 10.58 -3.99
C MET A 131 -6.59 10.39 -4.86
N THR A 132 -5.67 9.51 -4.45
CA THR A 132 -4.41 9.28 -5.17
C THR A 132 -4.65 8.63 -6.53
N LEU A 133 -5.47 7.58 -6.57
CA LEU A 133 -5.78 6.86 -7.80
C LEU A 133 -6.57 7.73 -8.78
N GLN A 134 -7.53 8.53 -8.28
CA GLN A 134 -8.25 9.48 -9.10
C GLN A 134 -7.30 10.54 -9.69
N GLY A 135 -6.42 11.13 -8.88
CA GLY A 135 -5.45 12.10 -9.36
C GLY A 135 -4.52 11.54 -10.44
N ARG A 136 -4.02 10.30 -10.26
CA ARG A 136 -3.22 9.61 -11.28
C ARG A 136 -4.00 9.36 -12.57
N LEU A 137 -5.27 8.96 -12.45
CA LEU A 137 -6.13 8.74 -13.61
C LEU A 137 -6.37 10.05 -14.40
N ASP A 138 -6.61 11.15 -13.70
CA ASP A 138 -6.82 12.45 -14.32
C ASP A 138 -5.54 12.97 -14.98
N GLU A 139 -4.38 12.74 -14.37
CA GLU A 139 -3.09 13.05 -14.99
C GLU A 139 -2.86 12.26 -16.28
N LEU A 140 -3.13 10.96 -16.28
CA LEU A 140 -3.05 10.11 -17.47
C LEU A 140 -3.98 10.61 -18.59
N ARG A 141 -5.22 10.96 -18.26
CA ARG A 141 -6.19 11.50 -19.24
C ARG A 141 -5.71 12.81 -19.85
N THR A 142 -5.18 13.72 -19.00
CA THR A 142 -4.68 15.02 -19.45
C THR A 142 -3.47 14.91 -20.38
N ARG A 143 -2.65 13.86 -20.20
CA ARG A 143 -1.40 13.68 -20.96
C ARG A 143 -1.48 12.59 -22.03
N GLN A 144 -2.66 12.04 -22.30
CA GLN A 144 -2.86 10.93 -23.22
C GLN A 144 -2.26 11.19 -24.61
N GLU A 145 -2.45 12.39 -25.17
CA GLU A 145 -1.94 12.72 -26.49
C GLU A 145 -0.40 12.80 -26.54
N ILE A 146 0.23 13.20 -25.45
CA ILE A 146 1.70 13.20 -25.35
C ILE A 146 2.23 11.75 -25.34
N SER A 147 1.56 10.87 -24.58
CA SER A 147 1.97 9.45 -24.50
C SER A 147 1.88 8.75 -25.86
N LYS A 148 0.81 8.98 -26.62
CA LYS A 148 0.61 8.38 -27.96
C LYS A 148 1.66 8.81 -28.98
N ARG A 149 2.29 9.96 -28.80
CA ARG A 149 3.35 10.43 -29.73
C ARG A 149 4.62 9.58 -29.70
N SER A 150 4.73 8.64 -28.76
CA SER A 150 5.85 7.69 -28.70
C SER A 150 5.59 6.43 -29.53
N ASP A 151 4.41 6.27 -30.11
CA ASP A 151 4.06 5.12 -30.92
C ASP A 151 4.67 5.26 -32.33
N HIS A 152 4.92 4.15 -33.00
CA HIS A 152 5.32 4.16 -34.40
C HIS A 152 4.18 4.65 -35.28
N GLU A 153 4.50 5.40 -36.36
CA GLU A 153 3.51 5.95 -37.28
C GLU A 153 2.75 4.87 -38.11
N ASP A 154 3.23 3.63 -38.08
CA ASP A 154 2.66 2.50 -38.82
C ASP A 154 1.51 1.77 -38.11
N HIS A 155 0.93 2.36 -37.03
CA HIS A 155 -0.21 1.81 -36.28
C HIS A 155 -1.39 2.74 -36.20
#